data_b342e3b97c35016254bd801b7423b52e
#
_entry.id   b342e3b97c35016254bd801b7423b52e
#
_cell.length_a   1.000
_cell.length_b   1.000
_cell.length_c   1.000
_cell.angle_alpha   90.00
_cell.angle_beta   90.00
_cell.angle_gamma   90.00
#
_symmetry.space_group_name_H-M   'P 1'
#
loop_
_entity.id
_entity.type
_entity.pdbx_description
1 polymer ?
#
loop_
_entity_poly.entity_id
_entity_poly.type
_entity_poly.pdbx_seq_one_letter_code
_entity_poly.pdbx_strand_id
1 'polypeptide(L)'
;TTAYEGNGKVLYTAYNRALIENLGSLIKQMDVPRQRYELETVDTLVRTIAKANSLVGGKTIVFDNDERMHHLWQEVEMDNMSEFSADFLQKEYNEVILYHDVDSLDQYLKTPRIGLGNSLSRKQRKNVWEMVVSFREKENRQNILSQRELFNVTTHWLREQPEFMITHVIADEIQDLANPELRFLRALTPEGANDLFLVGDPYQRIYSRKLNFKAAGINILGRSRRLRVNYRTTEEIKRQAVCIVSGVEADDFDGGEESLKGYVSLLHGDAPV
;
A
#
# COMPACT_ATOMS: atom_id res chain seq x y z
N THR A 1 -17.62 -1.75 20.60
CA THR A 1 -16.23 -1.60 21.09
C THR A 1 -16.12 -2.33 22.41
N THR A 2 -15.73 -3.59 22.38
CA THR A 2 -15.28 -4.30 23.58
C THR A 2 -14.06 -3.55 24.11
N ALA A 3 -14.13 -3.06 25.35
CA ALA A 3 -13.02 -2.42 26.00
C ALA A 3 -11.86 -3.41 26.06
N TYR A 4 -10.81 -3.14 25.27
CA TYR A 4 -9.57 -3.89 25.36
C TYR A 4 -8.89 -3.54 26.69
N GLU A 5 -8.82 -4.49 27.60
CA GLU A 5 -8.26 -4.29 28.94
C GLU A 5 -6.71 -4.28 28.96
N GLY A 6 -6.06 -4.55 27.82
CA GLY A 6 -4.61 -4.55 27.70
C GLY A 6 -3.99 -3.15 27.54
N ASN A 7 -2.67 -3.07 27.61
CA ASN A 7 -1.89 -1.83 27.45
C ASN A 7 -1.61 -1.45 25.99
N GLY A 8 -2.15 -2.17 25.01
CA GLY A 8 -1.92 -1.95 23.60
C GLY A 8 -2.69 -0.74 23.05
N LYS A 9 -2.20 -0.24 21.90
CA LYS A 9 -2.80 0.85 21.14
C LYS A 9 -3.52 0.34 19.90
N VAL A 10 -4.60 1.02 19.52
CA VAL A 10 -5.24 0.89 18.22
C VAL A 10 -4.67 1.96 17.29
N LEU A 11 -4.08 1.55 16.18
CA LEU A 11 -3.72 2.47 15.10
C LEU A 11 -4.93 2.65 14.20
N TYR A 12 -5.30 3.91 13.94
CA TYR A 12 -6.13 4.24 12.79
C TYR A 12 -5.28 4.98 11.78
N THR A 13 -5.27 4.48 10.55
CA THR A 13 -4.48 5.04 9.46
C THR A 13 -5.31 5.17 8.19
N ALA A 14 -4.97 6.15 7.36
CA ALA A 14 -5.51 6.34 6.03
C ALA A 14 -4.44 6.99 5.14
N TYR A 15 -4.67 6.94 3.84
CA TYR A 15 -3.79 7.61 2.89
C TYR A 15 -3.86 9.15 3.03
N ASN A 16 -5.04 9.71 3.30
CA ASN A 16 -5.29 11.14 3.32
C ASN A 16 -5.16 11.74 4.72
N ARG A 17 -4.27 12.74 4.86
CA ARG A 17 -4.03 13.46 6.12
C ARG A 17 -5.27 14.20 6.64
N ALA A 18 -6.07 14.82 5.76
CA ALA A 18 -7.27 15.53 6.18
C ALA A 18 -8.30 14.58 6.82
N LEU A 19 -8.38 13.33 6.34
CA LEU A 19 -9.23 12.30 6.95
C LEU A 19 -8.77 11.96 8.38
N ILE A 20 -7.46 11.81 8.58
CA ILE A 20 -6.85 11.56 9.90
C ILE A 20 -7.15 12.71 10.88
N GLU A 21 -7.01 13.97 10.43
CA GLU A 21 -7.28 15.16 11.26
C GLU A 21 -8.77 15.26 11.66
N ASN A 22 -9.67 15.01 10.70
CA ASN A 22 -11.12 15.00 10.96
C ASN A 22 -11.51 13.90 11.97
N LEU A 23 -10.98 12.70 11.79
CA LEU A 23 -11.21 11.60 12.72
C LEU A 23 -10.66 11.93 14.11
N GLY A 24 -9.51 12.57 14.20
CA GLY A 24 -8.94 13.03 15.46
C GLY A 24 -9.89 13.97 16.22
N SER A 25 -10.59 14.83 15.51
CA SER A 25 -11.61 15.72 16.07
C SER A 25 -12.83 14.95 16.59
N LEU A 26 -13.28 13.92 15.89
CA LEU A 26 -14.39 13.07 16.30
C LEU A 26 -14.04 12.21 17.52
N ILE A 27 -12.87 11.57 17.53
CA ILE A 27 -12.44 10.72 18.66
C ILE A 27 -12.28 11.53 19.94
N LYS A 28 -11.81 12.78 19.85
CA LYS A 28 -11.76 13.67 21.02
C LYS A 28 -13.12 13.90 21.67
N GLN A 29 -14.20 13.89 20.89
CA GLN A 29 -15.57 14.03 21.41
C GLN A 29 -16.10 12.74 22.07
N MET A 30 -15.45 11.59 21.82
CA MET A 30 -15.86 10.29 22.35
C MET A 30 -15.20 9.94 23.70
N ASP A 31 -14.45 10.84 24.29
CA ASP A 31 -13.74 10.67 25.58
C ASP A 31 -12.82 9.43 25.62
N VAL A 32 -12.21 9.08 24.49
CA VAL A 32 -11.27 7.95 24.40
C VAL A 32 -9.89 8.42 24.89
N PRO A 33 -9.27 7.74 25.87
CA PRO A 33 -7.94 8.14 26.36
C PRO A 33 -6.88 8.16 25.24
N ARG A 34 -6.13 9.26 25.13
CA ARG A 34 -5.15 9.48 24.03
C ARG A 34 -4.08 8.38 23.94
N GLN A 35 -3.71 7.78 25.06
CA GLN A 35 -2.74 6.69 25.11
C GLN A 35 -3.23 5.37 24.48
N ARG A 36 -4.53 5.25 24.21
CA ARG A 36 -5.16 4.04 23.67
C ARG A 36 -5.20 4.00 22.15
N TYR A 37 -4.93 5.09 21.49
CA TYR A 37 -4.97 5.14 20.03
C TYR A 37 -3.84 5.96 19.45
N GLU A 38 -3.53 5.69 18.21
CA GLU A 38 -2.63 6.44 17.36
C GLU A 38 -3.33 6.78 16.05
N LEU A 39 -3.17 8.02 15.58
CA LEU A 39 -3.75 8.52 14.33
C LEU A 39 -2.62 9.07 13.51
N GLU A 40 -2.32 8.40 12.40
CA GLU A 40 -1.23 8.84 11.52
C GLU A 40 -1.45 8.27 10.11
N THR A 41 -0.91 8.96 9.10
CA THR A 41 -0.87 8.41 7.76
C THR A 41 0.18 7.29 7.68
N VAL A 42 -0.04 6.33 6.77
CA VAL A 42 0.89 5.21 6.57
C VAL A 42 2.31 5.71 6.29
N ASP A 43 2.43 6.74 5.43
CA ASP A 43 3.71 7.36 5.05
C ASP A 43 4.44 8.02 6.21
N THR A 44 3.72 8.77 7.04
CA THR A 44 4.34 9.42 8.22
C THR A 44 4.75 8.37 9.24
N LEU A 45 3.93 7.36 9.44
CA LEU A 45 4.21 6.30 10.41
C LEU A 45 5.48 5.53 10.06
N VAL A 46 5.65 5.09 8.79
CA VAL A 46 6.85 4.36 8.37
C VAL A 46 8.10 5.21 8.52
N ARG A 47 8.04 6.50 8.16
CA ARG A 47 9.16 7.44 8.33
C ARG A 47 9.52 7.65 9.81
N THR A 48 8.51 7.76 10.67
CA THR A 48 8.70 7.93 12.12
C THR A 48 9.38 6.72 12.73
N ILE A 49 8.91 5.52 12.42
CA ILE A 49 9.50 4.26 12.90
C ILE A 49 10.93 4.10 12.39
N ALA A 50 11.14 4.29 11.10
CA ALA A 50 12.46 4.14 10.49
C ALA A 50 13.48 5.12 11.06
N LYS A 51 13.08 6.38 11.29
CA LYS A 51 13.93 7.41 11.91
C LYS A 51 14.25 7.10 13.37
N ALA A 52 13.24 6.73 14.15
CA ALA A 52 13.41 6.41 15.58
C ALA A 52 14.38 5.25 15.82
N ASN A 53 14.46 4.32 14.85
CA ASN A 53 15.30 3.13 14.94
C ASN A 53 16.55 3.18 14.04
N SER A 54 16.86 4.35 13.48
CA SER A 54 18.07 4.59 12.65
C SER A 54 18.19 3.67 11.43
N LEU A 55 17.05 3.20 10.87
CA LEU A 55 17.02 2.19 9.79
C LEU A 55 17.52 2.74 8.45
N VAL A 56 17.50 4.03 8.27
CA VAL A 56 17.84 4.70 7.00
C VAL A 56 19.24 5.32 6.98
N GLY A 57 20.01 5.24 8.08
CA GLY A 57 21.39 5.70 8.12
C GLY A 57 21.61 7.16 7.69
N GLY A 58 20.62 8.03 7.86
CA GLY A 58 20.66 9.43 7.43
C GLY A 58 20.35 9.67 5.95
N LYS A 59 19.91 8.66 5.19
CA LYS A 59 19.50 8.80 3.80
C LYS A 59 18.29 9.73 3.66
N THR A 60 18.26 10.47 2.56
CA THR A 60 17.11 11.27 2.16
C THR A 60 16.04 10.37 1.55
N ILE A 61 14.84 10.37 2.10
CA ILE A 61 13.71 9.61 1.56
C ILE A 61 13.07 10.40 0.42
N VAL A 62 12.98 9.78 -0.75
CA VAL A 62 12.41 10.35 -1.97
C VAL A 62 11.21 9.53 -2.44
N PHE A 63 10.26 10.19 -3.11
CA PHE A 63 9.15 9.48 -3.75
C PHE A 63 9.63 8.76 -5.02
N ASP A 64 8.92 7.69 -5.39
CA ASP A 64 9.30 6.86 -6.55
C ASP A 64 9.24 7.61 -7.89
N ASN A 65 8.46 8.71 -7.96
CA ASN A 65 8.37 9.61 -9.12
C ASN A 65 9.30 10.84 -9.02
N ASP A 66 10.21 10.89 -8.05
CA ASP A 66 11.21 11.94 -7.94
C ASP A 66 12.17 11.88 -9.15
N GLU A 67 12.47 13.03 -9.73
CA GLU A 67 13.36 13.13 -10.89
C GLU A 67 14.74 12.51 -10.65
N ARG A 68 15.24 12.56 -9.42
CA ARG A 68 16.51 11.93 -9.03
C ARG A 68 16.50 10.43 -9.25
N MET A 69 15.37 9.75 -8.95
CA MET A 69 15.21 8.32 -9.16
C MET A 69 15.28 7.99 -10.67
N HIS A 70 14.59 8.78 -11.50
CA HIS A 70 14.62 8.61 -12.93
C HIS A 70 16.03 8.86 -13.52
N HIS A 71 16.72 9.91 -13.06
CA HIS A 71 18.11 10.18 -13.45
C HIS A 71 19.05 9.03 -13.11
N LEU A 72 18.93 8.43 -11.94
CA LEU A 72 19.73 7.27 -11.57
C LEU A 72 19.51 6.09 -12.51
N TRP A 73 18.27 5.85 -12.95
CA TRP A 73 17.98 4.80 -13.92
C TRP A 73 18.56 5.12 -15.31
N GLN A 74 18.54 6.39 -15.73
CA GLN A 74 19.21 6.82 -16.97
C GLN A 74 20.73 6.59 -16.90
N GLU A 75 21.37 6.92 -15.79
CA GLU A 75 22.79 6.63 -15.58
C GLU A 75 23.09 5.12 -15.63
N VAL A 76 22.22 4.29 -15.03
CA VAL A 76 22.35 2.83 -15.06
C VAL A 76 22.23 2.31 -16.49
N GLU A 77 21.27 2.80 -17.27
CA GLU A 77 21.09 2.45 -18.68
C GLU A 77 22.33 2.76 -19.50
N MET A 78 22.88 3.98 -19.35
CA MET A 78 24.06 4.44 -20.09
C MET A 78 25.34 3.69 -19.69
N ASP A 79 25.63 3.62 -18.39
CA ASP A 79 26.87 3.04 -17.88
C ASP A 79 27.01 1.54 -18.21
N ASN A 80 25.88 0.84 -18.28
CA ASN A 80 25.86 -0.60 -18.55
C ASN A 80 25.49 -0.94 -20.00
N MET A 81 25.30 0.08 -20.88
CA MET A 81 24.82 -0.13 -22.25
C MET A 81 23.61 -1.08 -22.28
N SER A 82 22.64 -0.82 -21.42
CA SER A 82 21.50 -1.70 -21.20
C SER A 82 20.63 -1.86 -22.46
N GLU A 83 20.16 -3.07 -22.74
CA GLU A 83 19.12 -3.32 -23.75
C GLU A 83 17.72 -2.82 -23.32
N PHE A 84 17.57 -2.44 -22.06
CA PHE A 84 16.33 -1.95 -21.46
C PHE A 84 16.43 -0.47 -21.16
N SER A 85 15.37 0.28 -21.46
CA SER A 85 15.31 1.71 -21.13
C SER A 85 15.18 1.96 -19.63
N ALA A 86 15.58 3.15 -19.19
CA ALA A 86 15.43 3.61 -17.81
C ALA A 86 13.97 3.47 -17.29
N ASP A 87 12.98 3.84 -18.11
CA ASP A 87 11.57 3.69 -17.78
C ASP A 87 11.16 2.23 -17.53
N PHE A 88 11.64 1.32 -18.38
CA PHE A 88 11.38 -0.10 -18.19
C PHE A 88 12.01 -0.61 -16.90
N LEU A 89 13.27 -0.27 -16.65
CA LEU A 89 14.01 -0.70 -15.47
C LEU A 89 13.37 -0.17 -14.18
N GLN A 90 13.01 1.11 -14.14
CA GLN A 90 12.31 1.74 -13.03
C GLN A 90 10.96 1.07 -12.77
N LYS A 91 10.19 0.82 -13.84
CA LYS A 91 8.91 0.13 -13.72
C LYS A 91 9.08 -1.30 -13.21
N GLU A 92 10.03 -2.06 -13.74
CA GLU A 92 10.31 -3.43 -13.30
C GLU A 92 10.77 -3.46 -11.83
N TYR A 93 11.60 -2.50 -11.42
CA TYR A 93 12.03 -2.35 -10.04
C TYR A 93 10.85 -2.10 -9.10
N ASN A 94 10.02 -1.11 -9.41
CA ASN A 94 8.90 -0.73 -8.57
C ASN A 94 7.79 -1.79 -8.57
N GLU A 95 7.45 -2.33 -9.75
CA GLU A 95 6.28 -3.17 -9.95
C GLU A 95 6.54 -4.66 -9.74
N VAL A 96 7.80 -5.11 -9.75
CA VAL A 96 8.13 -6.51 -9.50
C VAL A 96 9.00 -6.65 -8.27
N ILE A 97 10.13 -5.96 -8.23
CA ILE A 97 11.14 -6.17 -7.19
C ILE A 97 10.65 -5.63 -5.84
N LEU A 98 10.31 -4.35 -5.77
CA LEU A 98 9.80 -3.75 -4.52
C LEU A 98 8.40 -4.26 -4.17
N TYR A 99 7.54 -4.44 -5.19
CA TYR A 99 6.18 -4.94 -4.97
C TYR A 99 6.15 -6.34 -4.36
N HIS A 100 7.05 -7.25 -4.77
CA HIS A 100 7.13 -8.62 -4.25
C HIS A 100 8.17 -8.79 -3.15
N ASP A 101 8.86 -7.71 -2.74
CA ASP A 101 9.90 -7.74 -1.72
C ASP A 101 11.04 -8.71 -2.08
N VAL A 102 11.55 -8.54 -3.30
CA VAL A 102 12.58 -9.41 -3.88
C VAL A 102 13.97 -8.92 -3.48
N ASP A 103 14.75 -9.74 -2.79
CA ASP A 103 16.09 -9.41 -2.31
C ASP A 103 17.23 -10.13 -3.04
N SER A 104 16.92 -11.13 -3.87
CA SER A 104 17.93 -11.95 -4.54
C SER A 104 17.55 -12.29 -5.98
N LEU A 105 18.58 -12.56 -6.81
CA LEU A 105 18.38 -13.02 -8.18
C LEU A 105 17.52 -14.28 -8.25
N ASP A 106 17.72 -15.22 -7.34
CA ASP A 106 16.98 -16.48 -7.33
C ASP A 106 15.49 -16.27 -7.06
N GLN A 107 15.14 -15.35 -6.19
CA GLN A 107 13.75 -14.92 -5.98
C GLN A 107 13.20 -14.22 -7.22
N TYR A 108 13.96 -13.27 -7.80
CA TYR A 108 13.53 -12.54 -8.99
C TYR A 108 13.25 -13.47 -10.17
N LEU A 109 14.08 -14.48 -10.38
CA LEU A 109 13.88 -15.47 -11.46
C LEU A 109 12.57 -16.27 -11.31
N LYS A 110 12.05 -16.39 -10.10
CA LYS A 110 10.80 -17.13 -9.77
C LYS A 110 9.59 -16.21 -9.65
N THR A 111 9.81 -14.90 -9.50
CA THR A 111 8.74 -13.92 -9.24
C THR A 111 7.84 -13.75 -10.48
N PRO A 112 6.52 -13.83 -10.32
CA PRO A 112 5.58 -13.63 -11.43
C PRO A 112 5.56 -12.16 -11.87
N ARG A 113 5.41 -11.93 -13.19
CA ARG A 113 5.27 -10.61 -13.81
C ARG A 113 3.87 -10.41 -14.39
N ILE A 114 2.86 -10.58 -13.55
CA ILE A 114 1.45 -10.51 -13.97
C ILE A 114 1.09 -9.06 -14.34
N GLY A 115 0.48 -8.88 -15.53
CA GLY A 115 0.00 -7.56 -15.98
C GLY A 115 1.09 -6.60 -16.52
N LEU A 116 2.35 -7.04 -16.69
CA LEU A 116 3.47 -6.19 -17.09
C LEU A 116 3.90 -6.35 -18.57
N GLY A 117 2.98 -6.78 -19.43
CA GLY A 117 3.27 -6.91 -20.86
C GLY A 117 4.12 -8.15 -21.18
N ASN A 118 5.17 -7.99 -22.01
CA ASN A 118 5.96 -9.09 -22.52
C ASN A 118 6.71 -9.86 -21.41
N SER A 119 6.76 -11.19 -21.54
CA SER A 119 7.56 -12.02 -20.66
C SER A 119 9.07 -11.78 -20.89
N LEU A 120 9.86 -11.83 -19.84
CA LEU A 120 11.32 -11.79 -19.91
C LEU A 120 11.88 -13.22 -19.88
N SER A 121 12.83 -13.51 -20.77
CA SER A 121 13.62 -14.73 -20.71
C SER A 121 14.49 -14.75 -19.43
N ARG A 122 14.98 -15.94 -19.07
CA ARG A 122 15.87 -16.07 -17.91
C ARG A 122 17.15 -15.24 -18.05
N LYS A 123 17.69 -15.10 -19.29
CA LYS A 123 18.86 -14.26 -19.57
C LYS A 123 18.54 -12.79 -19.34
N GLN A 124 17.41 -12.33 -19.88
CA GLN A 124 16.98 -10.94 -19.70
C GLN A 124 16.72 -10.59 -18.23
N ARG A 125 16.13 -11.50 -17.45
CA ARG A 125 15.98 -11.28 -16.00
C ARG A 125 17.32 -11.16 -15.27
N LYS A 126 18.34 -11.91 -15.68
CA LYS A 126 19.69 -11.73 -15.11
C LYS A 126 20.26 -10.36 -15.43
N ASN A 127 20.15 -9.92 -16.70
CA ASN A 127 20.59 -8.60 -17.11
C ASN A 127 19.87 -7.49 -16.31
N VAL A 128 18.54 -7.58 -16.18
CA VAL A 128 17.76 -6.62 -15.36
C VAL A 128 18.25 -6.63 -13.91
N TRP A 129 18.54 -7.80 -13.33
CA TRP A 129 19.05 -7.88 -11.96
C TRP A 129 20.41 -7.21 -11.79
N GLU A 130 21.30 -7.32 -12.76
CA GLU A 130 22.59 -6.60 -12.78
C GLU A 130 22.35 -5.07 -12.78
N MET A 131 21.36 -4.59 -13.56
CA MET A 131 20.97 -3.18 -13.54
C MET A 131 20.41 -2.75 -12.18
N VAL A 132 19.63 -3.59 -11.52
CA VAL A 132 19.11 -3.33 -10.18
C VAL A 132 20.24 -3.23 -9.15
N VAL A 133 21.24 -4.09 -9.21
CA VAL A 133 22.43 -4.01 -8.35
C VAL A 133 23.17 -2.68 -8.57
N SER A 134 23.43 -2.33 -9.84
CA SER A 134 24.05 -1.06 -10.20
C SER A 134 23.26 0.16 -9.70
N PHE A 135 21.92 0.12 -9.84
CA PHE A 135 21.03 1.15 -9.32
C PHE A 135 21.16 1.32 -7.80
N ARG A 136 21.06 0.23 -7.03
CA ARG A 136 21.18 0.25 -5.58
C ARG A 136 22.54 0.78 -5.09
N GLU A 137 23.61 0.50 -5.82
CA GLU A 137 24.92 1.10 -5.53
C GLU A 137 24.93 2.62 -5.73
N LYS A 138 24.34 3.10 -6.83
CA LYS A 138 24.24 4.54 -7.12
C LYS A 138 23.35 5.25 -6.10
N GLU A 139 22.19 4.68 -5.79
CA GLU A 139 21.25 5.15 -4.75
C GLU A 139 21.97 5.31 -3.40
N ASN A 140 22.76 4.31 -3.01
CA ASN A 140 23.58 4.36 -1.80
C ASN A 140 24.64 5.47 -1.85
N ARG A 141 25.34 5.65 -2.97
CA ARG A 141 26.35 6.72 -3.13
C ARG A 141 25.73 8.11 -3.06
N GLN A 142 24.50 8.28 -3.55
CA GLN A 142 23.78 9.55 -3.46
C GLN A 142 23.08 9.78 -2.13
N ASN A 143 23.16 8.82 -1.21
CA ASN A 143 22.55 8.87 0.12
C ASN A 143 21.04 9.12 0.07
N ILE A 144 20.36 8.47 -0.86
CA ILE A 144 18.89 8.49 -1.00
C ILE A 144 18.30 7.09 -0.84
N LEU A 145 17.01 7.02 -0.58
CA LEU A 145 16.22 5.80 -0.47
C LEU A 145 14.81 6.06 -0.97
N SER A 146 14.25 5.18 -1.79
CA SER A 146 12.88 5.32 -2.24
C SER A 146 11.87 5.09 -1.10
N GLN A 147 10.70 5.73 -1.21
CA GLN A 147 9.62 5.55 -0.24
C GLN A 147 9.15 4.08 -0.17
N ARG A 148 9.07 3.38 -1.30
CA ARG A 148 8.67 1.96 -1.33
C ARG A 148 9.72 1.05 -0.69
N GLU A 149 10.99 1.31 -0.90
CA GLU A 149 12.06 0.56 -0.26
C GLU A 149 12.09 0.80 1.25
N LEU A 150 11.78 2.03 1.69
CA LEU A 150 11.61 2.34 3.11
C LEU A 150 10.56 1.44 3.78
N PHE A 151 9.42 1.19 3.10
CA PHE A 151 8.41 0.27 3.61
C PHE A 151 8.96 -1.16 3.77
N ASN A 152 9.71 -1.67 2.79
CA ASN A 152 10.29 -3.00 2.86
C ASN A 152 11.33 -3.11 3.98
N VAL A 153 12.27 -2.16 4.07
CA VAL A 153 13.28 -2.11 5.13
C VAL A 153 12.64 -2.06 6.51
N THR A 154 11.64 -1.20 6.70
CA THR A 154 10.96 -1.05 7.99
C THR A 154 10.13 -2.29 8.33
N THR A 155 9.51 -2.92 7.33
CA THR A 155 8.76 -4.17 7.50
C THR A 155 9.66 -5.32 7.95
N HIS A 156 10.85 -5.46 7.36
CA HIS A 156 11.81 -6.49 7.77
C HIS A 156 12.24 -6.27 9.22
N TRP A 157 12.59 -5.03 9.58
CA TRP A 157 12.95 -4.70 10.95
C TRP A 157 11.82 -5.00 11.94
N LEU A 158 10.57 -4.62 11.62
CA LEU A 158 9.41 -4.89 12.49
C LEU A 158 9.20 -6.37 12.74
N ARG A 159 9.40 -7.23 11.75
CA ARG A 159 9.24 -8.70 11.89
C ARG A 159 10.26 -9.35 12.83
N GLU A 160 11.37 -8.68 13.08
CA GLU A 160 12.41 -9.13 14.01
C GLU A 160 12.18 -8.63 15.44
N GLN A 161 11.20 -7.75 15.66
CA GLN A 161 10.93 -7.20 16.98
C GLN A 161 10.10 -8.18 17.82
N PRO A 162 10.46 -8.38 19.11
CA PRO A 162 9.72 -9.30 19.98
C PRO A 162 8.41 -8.74 20.52
N GLU A 163 8.25 -7.43 20.50
CA GLU A 163 7.09 -6.74 21.11
C GLU A 163 6.41 -5.78 20.15
N PHE A 164 5.10 -5.73 20.24
CA PHE A 164 4.24 -4.83 19.47
C PHE A 164 3.57 -3.82 20.39
N MET A 165 3.74 -2.53 20.09
CA MET A 165 2.99 -1.47 20.77
C MET A 165 1.56 -1.31 20.21
N ILE A 166 1.39 -1.64 18.93
CA ILE A 166 0.11 -1.61 18.22
C ILE A 166 -0.48 -3.00 18.25
N THR A 167 -1.70 -3.11 18.76
CA THR A 167 -2.41 -4.39 18.89
C THR A 167 -3.49 -4.58 17.84
N HIS A 168 -4.01 -3.48 17.30
CA HIS A 168 -5.02 -3.49 16.26
C HIS A 168 -4.74 -2.36 15.26
N VAL A 169 -4.94 -2.64 13.99
CA VAL A 169 -4.83 -1.64 12.92
C VAL A 169 -6.19 -1.49 12.23
N ILE A 170 -6.64 -0.26 12.11
CA ILE A 170 -7.77 0.13 11.27
C ILE A 170 -7.20 0.96 10.14
N ALA A 171 -7.32 0.49 8.90
CA ALA A 171 -6.84 1.21 7.72
C ALA A 171 -8.01 1.49 6.77
N ASP A 172 -8.16 2.76 6.42
CA ASP A 172 -9.16 3.25 5.48
C ASP A 172 -8.51 3.63 4.14
N GLU A 173 -9.34 3.69 3.07
CA GLU A 173 -8.89 3.98 1.70
C GLU A 173 -7.76 3.05 1.22
N ILE A 174 -7.85 1.75 1.56
CA ILE A 174 -6.77 0.80 1.25
C ILE A 174 -6.57 0.59 -0.25
N GLN A 175 -7.52 0.97 -1.12
CA GLN A 175 -7.35 0.91 -2.57
C GLN A 175 -6.23 1.80 -3.08
N ASP A 176 -5.82 2.82 -2.32
CA ASP A 176 -4.72 3.74 -2.64
C ASP A 176 -3.35 3.23 -2.16
N LEU A 177 -3.31 2.11 -1.45
CA LEU A 177 -2.08 1.47 -0.99
C LEU A 177 -1.51 0.53 -2.06
N ALA A 178 -0.22 0.25 -1.95
CA ALA A 178 0.45 -0.83 -2.67
C ALA A 178 0.84 -1.98 -1.72
N ASN A 179 1.40 -3.07 -2.27
CA ASN A 179 1.76 -4.22 -1.45
C ASN A 179 2.84 -3.96 -0.39
N PRO A 180 3.85 -3.10 -0.60
CA PRO A 180 4.78 -2.73 0.46
C PRO A 180 4.09 -2.14 1.69
N GLU A 181 3.13 -1.23 1.48
CA GLU A 181 2.33 -0.63 2.55
C GLU A 181 1.45 -1.66 3.27
N LEU A 182 0.82 -2.58 2.53
CA LEU A 182 0.04 -3.67 3.15
C LEU A 182 0.91 -4.58 4.01
N ARG A 183 2.12 -4.95 3.54
CA ARG A 183 3.07 -5.74 4.33
C ARG A 183 3.50 -5.01 5.59
N PHE A 184 3.75 -3.71 5.47
CA PHE A 184 4.07 -2.86 6.61
C PHE A 184 2.94 -2.84 7.63
N LEU A 185 1.69 -2.60 7.21
CA LEU A 185 0.53 -2.65 8.11
C LEU A 185 0.39 -4.01 8.79
N ARG A 186 0.62 -5.11 8.05
CA ARG A 186 0.60 -6.46 8.63
C ARG A 186 1.69 -6.65 9.70
N ALA A 187 2.87 -6.06 9.50
CA ALA A 187 3.99 -6.20 10.43
C ALA A 187 3.87 -5.35 11.71
N LEU A 188 2.94 -4.39 11.76
CA LEU A 188 2.74 -3.50 12.92
C LEU A 188 2.05 -4.18 14.11
N THR A 189 1.34 -5.27 13.89
CA THR A 189 0.51 -5.92 14.93
C THR A 189 0.69 -7.44 14.88
N PRO A 190 0.62 -8.13 16.03
CA PRO A 190 0.65 -9.58 16.06
C PRO A 190 -0.56 -10.17 15.33
N GLU A 191 -0.41 -11.37 14.76
CA GLU A 191 -1.54 -12.08 14.17
C GLU A 191 -2.52 -12.52 15.26
N GLY A 192 -3.79 -12.18 15.06
CA GLY A 192 -4.83 -12.48 16.02
C GLY A 192 -6.24 -12.28 15.49
N ALA A 193 -7.22 -12.46 16.37
CA ALA A 193 -8.61 -12.18 16.05
C ALA A 193 -8.85 -10.66 15.99
N ASN A 194 -9.37 -10.17 14.85
CA ASN A 194 -9.71 -8.76 14.64
C ASN A 194 -8.49 -7.79 14.73
N ASP A 195 -7.31 -8.29 14.49
CA ASP A 195 -6.05 -7.54 14.51
C ASP A 195 -5.98 -6.46 13.40
N LEU A 196 -6.54 -6.76 12.22
CA LEU A 196 -6.63 -5.84 11.10
C LEU A 196 -8.10 -5.60 10.70
N PHE A 197 -8.48 -4.34 10.55
CA PHE A 197 -9.75 -3.91 9.97
C PHE A 197 -9.45 -2.99 8.78
N LEU A 198 -9.69 -3.49 7.57
CA LEU A 198 -9.33 -2.84 6.32
C LEU A 198 -10.59 -2.40 5.58
N VAL A 199 -10.65 -1.15 5.17
CA VAL A 199 -11.78 -0.55 4.45
C VAL A 199 -11.28 0.07 3.16
N GLY A 200 -12.01 -0.12 2.08
CA GLY A 200 -11.68 0.46 0.79
C GLY A 200 -12.77 0.25 -0.26
N ASP A 201 -12.70 1.05 -1.31
CA ASP A 201 -13.59 0.98 -2.46
C ASP A 201 -12.80 0.63 -3.72
N PRO A 202 -12.94 -0.57 -4.29
CA PRO A 202 -12.20 -0.99 -5.47
C PRO A 202 -12.50 -0.15 -6.72
N TYR A 203 -13.67 0.52 -6.80
CA TYR A 203 -14.00 1.42 -7.91
C TYR A 203 -13.31 2.79 -7.81
N GLN A 204 -12.80 3.17 -6.65
CA GLN A 204 -12.06 4.41 -6.45
C GLN A 204 -10.55 4.24 -6.64
N ARG A 205 -10.08 3.06 -7.03
CA ARG A 205 -8.65 2.80 -7.29
C ARG A 205 -8.14 3.65 -8.45
N ILE A 206 -7.16 4.50 -8.18
CA ILE A 206 -6.47 5.31 -9.20
C ILE A 206 -5.18 4.63 -9.70
N TYR A 207 -4.64 3.67 -8.96
CA TYR A 207 -3.44 2.92 -9.34
C TYR A 207 -3.81 1.62 -10.06
N SER A 208 -3.08 1.31 -11.14
CA SER A 208 -3.38 0.19 -12.03
C SER A 208 -3.17 -1.20 -11.41
N ARG A 209 -2.42 -1.31 -10.32
CA ARG A 209 -2.05 -2.61 -9.76
C ARG A 209 -3.01 -3.06 -8.66
N LYS A 210 -3.44 -4.32 -8.77
CA LYS A 210 -4.31 -4.96 -7.76
C LYS A 210 -3.53 -5.21 -6.47
N LEU A 211 -4.18 -5.03 -5.34
CA LEU A 211 -3.65 -5.43 -4.04
C LEU A 211 -3.60 -6.96 -3.95
N ASN A 212 -2.56 -7.47 -3.33
CA ASN A 212 -2.42 -8.91 -3.09
C ASN A 212 -2.29 -9.16 -1.58
N PHE A 213 -3.44 -9.29 -0.93
CA PHE A 213 -3.52 -9.52 0.52
C PHE A 213 -2.76 -10.78 0.95
N LYS A 214 -2.89 -11.86 0.18
CA LYS A 214 -2.18 -13.11 0.46
C LYS A 214 -0.65 -12.93 0.42
N ALA A 215 -0.14 -12.19 -0.57
CA ALA A 215 1.29 -11.89 -0.65
C ALA A 215 1.76 -10.95 0.47
N ALA A 216 0.86 -10.14 1.03
CA ALA A 216 1.13 -9.30 2.18
C ALA A 216 1.00 -10.05 3.53
N GLY A 217 0.65 -11.34 3.53
CA GLY A 217 0.42 -12.12 4.74
C GLY A 217 -0.93 -11.86 5.41
N ILE A 218 -1.90 -11.32 4.67
CA ILE A 218 -3.24 -10.99 5.18
C ILE A 218 -4.25 -11.98 4.62
N ASN A 219 -4.91 -12.73 5.50
CA ASN A 219 -5.96 -13.67 5.11
C ASN A 219 -7.34 -13.02 5.27
N ILE A 220 -8.00 -12.70 4.14
CA ILE A 220 -9.34 -12.10 4.10
C ILE A 220 -10.44 -13.11 3.75
N LEU A 221 -10.12 -14.37 3.45
CA LEU A 221 -11.10 -15.37 3.03
C LEU A 221 -12.19 -15.56 4.09
N GLY A 222 -13.45 -15.35 3.67
CA GLY A 222 -14.62 -15.44 4.55
C GLY A 222 -14.75 -14.33 5.59
N ARG A 223 -13.88 -13.32 5.56
CA ARG A 223 -13.86 -12.17 6.47
C ARG A 223 -14.29 -10.87 5.80
N SER A 224 -14.42 -10.85 4.49
CA SER A 224 -14.86 -9.65 3.76
C SER A 224 -16.37 -9.41 3.92
N ARG A 225 -16.75 -8.14 3.94
CA ARG A 225 -18.14 -7.69 4.00
C ARG A 225 -18.33 -6.50 3.07
N ARG A 226 -19.42 -6.48 2.32
CA ARG A 226 -19.77 -5.38 1.43
C ARG A 226 -20.81 -4.49 2.09
N LEU A 227 -20.54 -3.20 2.14
CA LEU A 227 -21.51 -2.19 2.57
C LEU A 227 -22.38 -1.83 1.36
N ARG A 228 -23.64 -2.25 1.36
CA ARG A 228 -24.55 -2.07 0.21
C ARG A 228 -25.55 -0.94 0.39
N VAL A 229 -25.66 -0.39 1.59
CA VAL A 229 -26.56 0.70 1.89
C VAL A 229 -25.79 2.00 1.98
N ASN A 230 -26.11 2.93 1.10
CA ASN A 230 -25.53 4.25 1.07
C ASN A 230 -26.41 5.24 1.86
N TYR A 231 -25.81 5.90 2.84
CA TYR A 231 -26.44 6.92 3.68
C TYR A 231 -26.00 8.34 3.34
N ARG A 232 -25.04 8.50 2.42
CA ARG A 232 -24.35 9.75 2.16
C ARG A 232 -24.95 10.53 1.01
N THR A 233 -25.31 9.84 -0.08
CA THR A 233 -25.82 10.44 -1.30
C THR A 233 -27.22 9.91 -1.64
N THR A 234 -27.95 10.65 -2.47
CA THR A 234 -29.28 10.24 -2.94
C THR A 234 -29.20 9.08 -3.93
N GLU A 235 -30.30 8.37 -4.11
CA GLU A 235 -30.41 7.28 -5.09
C GLU A 235 -30.18 7.77 -6.52
N GLU A 236 -30.59 9.02 -6.82
CA GLU A 236 -30.43 9.66 -8.13
C GLU A 236 -28.97 9.93 -8.43
N ILE A 237 -28.21 10.50 -7.48
CA ILE A 237 -26.75 10.68 -7.57
C ILE A 237 -26.03 9.35 -7.73
N LYS A 238 -26.40 8.34 -6.91
CA LYS A 238 -25.82 7.01 -6.99
C LYS A 238 -26.04 6.38 -8.37
N ARG A 239 -27.25 6.44 -8.93
CA ARG A 239 -27.54 5.91 -10.26
C ARG A 239 -26.65 6.55 -11.33
N GLN A 240 -26.48 7.85 -11.28
CA GLN A 240 -25.59 8.56 -12.22
C GLN A 240 -24.15 8.09 -12.08
N ALA A 241 -23.65 8.00 -10.85
CA ALA A 241 -22.28 7.51 -10.59
C ALA A 241 -22.09 6.06 -11.08
N VAL A 242 -23.07 5.17 -10.82
CA VAL A 242 -23.03 3.77 -11.30
C VAL A 242 -23.02 3.71 -12.83
N CYS A 243 -23.75 4.59 -13.53
CA CYS A 243 -23.71 4.65 -15.00
C CYS A 243 -22.31 4.99 -15.52
N ILE A 244 -21.57 5.88 -14.84
CA ILE A 244 -20.21 6.28 -15.23
C ILE A 244 -19.22 5.10 -15.11
N VAL A 245 -19.32 4.32 -14.04
CA VAL A 245 -18.43 3.17 -13.80
C VAL A 245 -18.97 1.87 -14.40
N SER A 246 -20.12 1.90 -15.08
CA SER A 246 -20.71 0.73 -15.73
C SER A 246 -19.77 0.21 -16.83
N GLY A 247 -19.40 -1.06 -16.74
CA GLY A 247 -18.45 -1.69 -17.67
C GLY A 247 -16.98 -1.57 -17.24
N VAL A 248 -16.69 -0.91 -16.13
CA VAL A 248 -15.34 -0.95 -15.52
C VAL A 248 -15.23 -2.23 -14.69
N GLU A 249 -14.25 -3.07 -15.02
CA GLU A 249 -13.94 -4.25 -14.22
C GLU A 249 -13.17 -3.82 -12.95
N ALA A 250 -13.75 -4.10 -11.80
CA ALA A 250 -13.10 -3.94 -10.50
C ALA A 250 -13.03 -5.30 -9.80
N ASP A 251 -11.91 -5.59 -9.14
CA ASP A 251 -11.83 -6.78 -8.27
C ASP A 251 -12.47 -6.46 -6.90
N ASP A 252 -12.96 -7.50 -6.24
CA ASP A 252 -13.63 -7.39 -4.94
C ASP A 252 -12.67 -7.49 -3.75
N PHE A 253 -11.36 -7.31 -3.97
CA PHE A 253 -10.28 -7.54 -3.03
C PHE A 253 -10.10 -9.00 -2.56
N ASP A 254 -11.08 -9.87 -2.82
CA ASP A 254 -11.10 -11.29 -2.40
C ASP A 254 -10.74 -12.25 -3.55
N GLY A 255 -10.39 -11.69 -4.71
CA GLY A 255 -9.98 -12.41 -5.92
C GLY A 255 -11.13 -12.70 -6.90
N GLY A 256 -12.34 -12.19 -6.62
CA GLY A 256 -13.50 -12.18 -7.50
C GLY A 256 -13.66 -10.85 -8.24
N GLU A 257 -14.81 -10.69 -8.89
CA GLU A 257 -15.24 -9.44 -9.51
C GLU A 257 -16.21 -8.69 -8.57
N GLU A 258 -15.98 -7.38 -8.42
CA GLU A 258 -16.90 -6.51 -7.68
C GLU A 258 -18.18 -6.30 -8.48
N SER A 259 -19.32 -6.27 -7.79
CA SER A 259 -20.62 -6.08 -8.40
C SER A 259 -21.40 -4.99 -7.68
N LEU A 260 -21.86 -4.00 -8.44
CA LEU A 260 -22.73 -2.93 -7.96
C LEU A 260 -24.19 -3.38 -7.77
N LYS A 261 -24.53 -4.65 -8.01
CA LYS A 261 -25.89 -5.19 -7.79
C LYS A 261 -26.26 -5.14 -6.30
N GLY A 262 -27.45 -4.61 -6.02
CA GLY A 262 -28.00 -4.53 -4.66
C GLY A 262 -27.50 -3.37 -3.83
N TYR A 263 -26.76 -2.43 -4.43
CA TYR A 263 -26.46 -1.15 -3.79
C TYR A 263 -27.71 -0.25 -3.82
N VAL A 264 -28.12 0.24 -2.68
CA VAL A 264 -29.28 1.14 -2.52
C VAL A 264 -28.89 2.36 -1.72
N SER A 265 -29.47 3.51 -2.05
CA SER A 265 -29.40 4.70 -1.20
C SER A 265 -30.70 4.86 -0.45
N LEU A 266 -30.64 5.25 0.82
CA LEU A 266 -31.82 5.53 1.63
C LEU A 266 -32.36 6.94 1.43
N LEU A 267 -31.59 7.82 0.82
CA LEU A 267 -31.98 9.20 0.54
C LEU A 267 -32.44 9.31 -0.91
N HIS A 268 -33.43 10.16 -1.14
CA HIS A 268 -33.92 10.55 -2.45
C HIS A 268 -33.81 12.08 -2.63
N GLY A 269 -33.60 12.53 -3.84
CA GLY A 269 -33.46 13.95 -4.19
C GLY A 269 -33.68 14.19 -5.67
N ASP A 270 -33.38 15.39 -6.12
CA ASP A 270 -33.49 15.74 -7.52
C ASP A 270 -32.42 15.01 -8.37
N ALA A 271 -32.74 14.83 -9.66
CA ALA A 271 -31.79 14.27 -10.60
C ALA A 271 -30.58 15.22 -10.75
N PRO A 272 -29.33 14.68 -10.75
CA PRO A 272 -28.16 15.50 -11.03
C PRO A 272 -28.28 16.17 -12.42
N VAL A 273 -27.88 17.43 -12.51
CA VAL A 273 -27.90 18.24 -13.76
C VAL A 273 -26.57 18.07 -14.49
#